data_6f5c3a1e1b8e3673eba45dfa09a32fe6
#
_entry.id   6f5c3a1e1b8e3673eba45dfa09a32fe6
#
_cell.length_a   1.000
_cell.length_b   1.000
_cell.length_c   1.000
_cell.angle_alpha   90.00
_cell.angle_beta   90.00
_cell.angle_gamma   90.00
#
_symmetry.space_group_name_H-M   'P 1'
#
loop_
_entity.id
_entity.type
_entity.pdbx_description
1 polymer ?
#
loop_
_entity_poly.entity_id
_entity_poly.type
_entity_poly.pdbx_seq_one_letter_code
_entity_poly.pdbx_strand_id
1 'polypeptide(L)'
;MTVYEILTYEYDLPLLKLLNRRMSELDCAYALEAVPDGVVLKLRTEKPEDAAAEALSIVLGRDLRYFALAEYADALPLSLSEKQSVLADALEAAQCREERKILKQKIADYLKTHRTLVLEGFLRFRMQEFLMLWELAVEQAAARVLMNKEYGELIETLRRFVDGRTSRVGSLSVCIHADGTITLSDDNDVHIEYVDCAPDGILNLLVNMAPGKLVVYDLSGNEKNRLTAAILRVFGDRVKLYR
;
A
#
# COMPACT_ATOMS: atom_id res chain seq x y z
N MET A 1 -38.37 -21.46 4.13
CA MET A 1 -37.23 -21.38 3.19
C MET A 1 -37.28 -20.02 2.54
N THR A 2 -36.22 -19.24 2.70
CA THR A 2 -36.12 -17.89 2.13
C THR A 2 -35.21 -17.93 0.91
N VAL A 3 -35.56 -17.17 -0.12
CA VAL A 3 -34.85 -17.14 -1.39
C VAL A 3 -34.34 -15.73 -1.66
N TYR A 4 -33.08 -15.60 -1.99
CA TYR A 4 -32.46 -14.36 -2.42
C TYR A 4 -31.80 -14.55 -3.79
N GLU A 5 -31.87 -13.54 -4.63
CA GLU A 5 -31.22 -13.46 -5.91
C GLU A 5 -30.06 -12.47 -5.79
N ILE A 6 -28.83 -12.92 -6.06
CA ILE A 6 -27.61 -12.12 -5.94
C ILE A 6 -27.02 -11.98 -7.33
N LEU A 7 -26.93 -10.75 -7.82
CA LEU A 7 -26.52 -10.44 -9.18
C LEU A 7 -25.23 -9.62 -9.22
N THR A 8 -24.46 -9.78 -10.29
CA THR A 8 -23.25 -8.99 -10.60
C THR A 8 -23.20 -8.79 -12.12
N TYR A 9 -22.94 -7.56 -12.58
CA TYR A 9 -22.95 -7.20 -14.00
C TYR A 9 -21.65 -6.57 -14.48
N GLU A 10 -20.89 -5.96 -13.57
CA GLU A 10 -19.71 -5.18 -13.92
C GLU A 10 -18.42 -6.00 -13.79
N TYR A 11 -18.41 -6.99 -12.89
CA TYR A 11 -17.24 -7.80 -12.60
C TYR A 11 -17.46 -9.28 -12.95
N ASP A 12 -16.51 -9.90 -13.63
CA ASP A 12 -16.53 -11.35 -13.88
C ASP A 12 -16.19 -12.13 -12.60
N LEU A 13 -17.11 -12.04 -11.63
CA LEU A 13 -16.97 -12.70 -10.34
C LEU A 13 -17.47 -14.15 -10.43
N PRO A 14 -16.69 -15.13 -10.02
CA PRO A 14 -17.15 -16.50 -9.89
C PRO A 14 -18.07 -16.66 -8.66
N LEU A 15 -19.20 -15.92 -8.67
CA LEU A 15 -20.08 -15.67 -7.53
C LEU A 15 -20.59 -16.98 -6.90
N LEU A 16 -20.95 -17.96 -7.71
CA LEU A 16 -21.36 -19.29 -7.22
C LEU A 16 -20.28 -19.94 -6.36
N LYS A 17 -19.04 -19.92 -6.82
CA LYS A 17 -17.89 -20.51 -6.10
C LYS A 17 -17.58 -19.74 -4.82
N LEU A 18 -17.62 -18.41 -4.90
CA LEU A 18 -17.35 -17.53 -3.74
C LEU A 18 -18.42 -17.72 -2.67
N LEU A 19 -19.70 -17.65 -3.03
CA LEU A 19 -20.79 -17.87 -2.09
C LEU A 19 -20.80 -19.27 -1.51
N ASN A 20 -20.59 -20.31 -2.33
CA ASN A 20 -20.55 -21.69 -1.83
C ASN A 20 -19.47 -21.87 -0.77
N ARG A 21 -18.28 -21.32 -1.00
CA ARG A 21 -17.19 -21.35 -0.02
C ARG A 21 -17.57 -20.64 1.29
N ARG A 22 -18.24 -19.48 1.22
CA ARG A 22 -18.62 -18.73 2.42
C ARG A 22 -19.79 -19.33 3.16
N MET A 23 -20.76 -19.83 2.42
CA MET A 23 -21.92 -20.50 3.01
C MET A 23 -21.56 -21.83 3.68
N SER A 24 -20.57 -22.56 3.15
CA SER A 24 -20.11 -23.81 3.76
C SER A 24 -19.40 -23.61 5.12
N GLU A 25 -18.95 -22.38 5.42
CA GLU A 25 -18.35 -22.01 6.71
C GLU A 25 -19.44 -21.67 7.77
N LEU A 26 -20.72 -21.57 7.36
CA LEU A 26 -21.82 -21.22 8.23
C LEU A 26 -22.65 -22.46 8.61
N ASP A 27 -23.10 -22.51 9.87
CA ASP A 27 -23.97 -23.59 10.36
C ASP A 27 -25.43 -23.34 9.95
N CYS A 28 -25.72 -23.46 8.65
CA CYS A 28 -27.07 -23.35 8.12
C CYS A 28 -27.28 -24.20 6.86
N ALA A 29 -28.49 -24.68 6.66
CA ALA A 29 -28.86 -25.39 5.43
C ALA A 29 -29.08 -24.39 4.29
N TYR A 30 -28.35 -24.57 3.20
CA TYR A 30 -28.43 -23.71 2.02
C TYR A 30 -28.43 -24.52 0.71
N ALA A 31 -28.89 -23.88 -0.36
CA ALA A 31 -28.70 -24.34 -1.73
C ALA A 31 -28.41 -23.12 -2.63
N LEU A 32 -27.55 -23.32 -3.61
CA LEU A 32 -27.14 -22.33 -4.59
C LEU A 32 -27.48 -22.83 -5.99
N GLU A 33 -28.10 -21.99 -6.79
CA GLU A 33 -28.40 -22.24 -8.20
C GLU A 33 -27.80 -21.13 -9.06
N ALA A 34 -27.01 -21.49 -10.08
CA ALA A 34 -26.50 -20.50 -11.02
C ALA A 34 -27.64 -19.96 -11.90
N VAL A 35 -27.65 -18.65 -12.11
CA VAL A 35 -28.51 -17.96 -13.06
C VAL A 35 -27.64 -17.09 -13.97
N PRO A 36 -28.14 -16.63 -15.13
CA PRO A 36 -27.45 -15.60 -15.87
C PRO A 36 -27.16 -14.43 -14.92
N ASP A 37 -25.96 -13.88 -14.97
CA ASP A 37 -25.50 -12.74 -14.21
C ASP A 37 -25.52 -12.90 -12.66
N GLY A 38 -25.65 -14.13 -12.13
CA GLY A 38 -25.68 -14.27 -10.66
C GLY A 38 -25.95 -15.66 -10.09
N VAL A 39 -26.53 -15.65 -8.89
CA VAL A 39 -26.81 -16.84 -8.09
C VAL A 39 -28.10 -16.67 -7.32
N VAL A 40 -28.95 -17.70 -7.31
CA VAL A 40 -30.09 -17.82 -6.40
C VAL A 40 -29.64 -18.57 -5.15
N LEU A 41 -29.68 -17.87 -4.01
CA LEU A 41 -29.36 -18.41 -2.69
C LEU A 41 -30.66 -18.78 -1.95
N LYS A 42 -30.83 -20.05 -1.64
CA LYS A 42 -31.96 -20.58 -0.87
C LYS A 42 -31.49 -20.94 0.54
N LEU A 43 -32.11 -20.35 1.56
CA LEU A 43 -31.73 -20.54 2.97
C LEU A 43 -32.84 -21.15 3.80
N ARG A 44 -32.47 -22.06 4.68
CA ARG A 44 -33.37 -22.66 5.69
C ARG A 44 -32.76 -22.46 7.08
N THR A 45 -32.99 -21.29 7.65
CA THR A 45 -32.52 -20.87 8.98
C THR A 45 -33.55 -19.91 9.60
N GLU A 46 -33.44 -19.65 10.90
CA GLU A 46 -34.27 -18.72 11.63
C GLU A 46 -34.04 -17.25 11.18
N LYS A 47 -32.79 -16.90 10.85
CA LYS A 47 -32.39 -15.55 10.42
C LYS A 47 -31.66 -15.62 9.07
N PRO A 48 -32.41 -15.79 7.98
CA PRO A 48 -31.83 -15.97 6.66
C PRO A 48 -31.09 -14.72 6.15
N GLU A 49 -31.56 -13.50 6.52
CA GLU A 49 -30.90 -12.24 6.19
C GLU A 49 -29.51 -12.11 6.84
N ASP A 50 -29.36 -12.56 8.10
CA ASP A 50 -28.08 -12.50 8.81
C ASP A 50 -27.06 -13.48 8.22
N ALA A 51 -27.50 -14.69 7.85
CA ALA A 51 -26.65 -15.70 7.22
C ALA A 51 -26.21 -15.25 5.81
N ALA A 52 -27.13 -14.72 5.00
CA ALA A 52 -26.80 -14.16 3.70
C ALA A 52 -25.85 -12.96 3.82
N ALA A 53 -26.11 -12.06 4.76
CA ALA A 53 -25.29 -10.87 4.99
C ALA A 53 -23.87 -11.22 5.46
N GLU A 54 -23.69 -12.27 6.27
CA GLU A 54 -22.38 -12.77 6.68
C GLU A 54 -21.53 -13.18 5.47
N ALA A 55 -22.07 -14.03 4.59
CA ALA A 55 -21.38 -14.46 3.39
C ALA A 55 -21.10 -13.30 2.42
N LEU A 56 -22.13 -12.48 2.15
CA LEU A 56 -22.06 -11.36 1.21
C LEU A 56 -21.11 -10.25 1.69
N SER A 57 -21.02 -10.00 3.00
CA SER A 57 -20.08 -9.02 3.54
C SER A 57 -18.61 -9.37 3.23
N ILE A 58 -18.28 -10.67 3.14
CA ILE A 58 -16.95 -11.13 2.75
C ILE A 58 -16.77 -11.00 1.24
N VAL A 59 -17.77 -11.40 0.45
CA VAL A 59 -17.70 -11.26 -1.02
C VAL A 59 -17.53 -9.79 -1.42
N LEU A 60 -18.30 -8.87 -0.85
CA LEU A 60 -18.20 -7.44 -1.13
C LEU A 60 -16.91 -6.84 -0.58
N GLY A 61 -16.63 -7.04 0.71
CA GLY A 61 -15.50 -6.38 1.39
C GLY A 61 -14.14 -7.00 1.10
N ARG A 62 -14.07 -8.13 0.41
CA ARG A 62 -12.81 -8.78 0.03
C ARG A 62 -12.70 -9.02 -1.47
N ASP A 63 -13.65 -9.79 -2.00
CA ASP A 63 -13.49 -10.28 -3.37
C ASP A 63 -13.83 -9.16 -4.38
N LEU A 64 -14.96 -8.48 -4.23
CA LEU A 64 -15.31 -7.35 -5.10
C LEU A 64 -14.38 -6.14 -4.89
N ARG A 65 -13.96 -5.87 -3.66
CA ARG A 65 -12.96 -4.85 -3.37
C ARG A 65 -11.67 -5.09 -4.16
N TYR A 66 -11.19 -6.33 -4.22
CA TYR A 66 -9.99 -6.65 -5.01
C TYR A 66 -10.14 -6.24 -6.47
N PHE A 67 -11.28 -6.58 -7.10
CA PHE A 67 -11.54 -6.23 -8.50
C PHE A 67 -11.65 -4.72 -8.70
N ALA A 68 -12.34 -4.01 -7.81
CA ALA A 68 -12.45 -2.55 -7.87
C ALA A 68 -11.07 -1.86 -7.72
N LEU A 69 -10.26 -2.27 -6.76
CA LEU A 69 -8.90 -1.73 -6.59
C LEU A 69 -8.00 -2.05 -7.78
N ALA A 70 -8.13 -3.25 -8.36
CA ALA A 70 -7.38 -3.63 -9.56
C ALA A 70 -7.76 -2.77 -10.76
N GLU A 71 -9.06 -2.51 -10.96
CA GLU A 71 -9.55 -1.62 -12.03
C GLU A 71 -9.02 -0.20 -11.86
N TYR A 72 -9.09 0.37 -10.64
CA TYR A 72 -8.53 1.69 -10.36
C TYR A 72 -7.00 1.74 -10.59
N ALA A 73 -6.28 0.70 -10.18
CA ALA A 73 -4.84 0.63 -10.41
C ALA A 73 -4.50 0.47 -11.91
N ASP A 74 -5.31 -0.29 -12.67
CA ASP A 74 -5.12 -0.48 -14.10
C ASP A 74 -5.38 0.79 -14.93
N ALA A 75 -6.24 1.67 -14.47
CA ALA A 75 -6.50 2.96 -15.09
C ALA A 75 -5.32 3.96 -14.98
N LEU A 76 -4.37 3.71 -14.06
CA LEU A 76 -3.23 4.60 -13.86
C LEU A 76 -2.22 4.51 -15.02
N PRO A 77 -1.56 5.63 -15.40
CA PRO A 77 -0.53 5.65 -16.44
C PRO A 77 0.82 5.16 -15.91
N LEU A 78 0.85 3.96 -15.34
CA LEU A 78 2.02 3.33 -14.72
C LEU A 78 2.40 2.05 -15.46
N SER A 79 3.64 1.59 -15.30
CA SER A 79 4.08 0.28 -15.78
C SER A 79 3.38 -0.86 -15.03
N LEU A 80 3.36 -2.05 -15.61
CA LEU A 80 2.72 -3.22 -14.99
C LEU A 80 3.24 -3.52 -13.59
N SER A 81 4.56 -3.44 -13.38
CA SER A 81 5.18 -3.67 -12.07
C SER A 81 4.79 -2.60 -11.04
N GLU A 82 4.70 -1.33 -11.47
CA GLU A 82 4.25 -0.23 -10.63
C GLU A 82 2.77 -0.39 -10.24
N LYS A 83 1.89 -0.76 -11.19
CA LYS A 83 0.48 -1.07 -10.93
C LYS A 83 0.30 -2.20 -9.92
N GLN A 84 1.11 -3.26 -10.03
CA GLN A 84 1.10 -4.36 -9.06
C GLN A 84 1.52 -3.90 -7.66
N SER A 85 2.52 -3.03 -7.55
CA SER A 85 2.93 -2.45 -6.28
C SER A 85 1.84 -1.56 -5.69
N VAL A 86 1.21 -0.71 -6.52
CA VAL A 86 0.07 0.12 -6.12
C VAL A 86 -1.08 -0.74 -5.60
N LEU A 87 -1.45 -1.80 -6.32
CA LEU A 87 -2.52 -2.70 -5.91
C LEU A 87 -2.22 -3.39 -4.57
N ALA A 88 -0.99 -3.87 -4.38
CA ALA A 88 -0.57 -4.51 -3.14
C ALA A 88 -0.67 -3.54 -1.94
N ASP A 89 -0.13 -2.33 -2.07
CA ASP A 89 -0.18 -1.29 -1.04
C ASP A 89 -1.62 -0.83 -0.75
N ALA A 90 -2.44 -0.67 -1.80
CA ALA A 90 -3.84 -0.27 -1.65
C ALA A 90 -4.67 -1.36 -0.95
N LEU A 91 -4.44 -2.63 -1.26
CA LEU A 91 -5.08 -3.76 -0.59
C LEU A 91 -4.76 -3.81 0.90
N GLU A 92 -3.52 -3.49 1.28
CA GLU A 92 -3.11 -3.41 2.68
C GLU A 92 -3.78 -2.22 3.39
N ALA A 93 -3.74 -1.04 2.78
CA ALA A 93 -4.31 0.19 3.32
C ALA A 93 -5.84 0.13 3.47
N ALA A 94 -6.53 -0.53 2.52
CA ALA A 94 -7.97 -0.66 2.52
C ALA A 94 -8.51 -1.75 3.49
N GLN A 95 -7.68 -2.39 4.31
CA GLN A 95 -8.14 -3.38 5.29
C GLN A 95 -8.68 -2.70 6.54
N CYS A 96 -10.00 -2.72 6.73
CA CYS A 96 -10.64 -2.25 7.96
C CYS A 96 -11.55 -3.34 8.55
N ARG A 97 -11.32 -3.71 9.82
CA ARG A 97 -12.15 -4.70 10.52
C ARG A 97 -13.58 -4.22 10.76
N GLU A 98 -13.76 -2.92 10.92
CA GLU A 98 -15.08 -2.32 11.16
C GLU A 98 -15.92 -2.27 9.88
N GLU A 99 -15.28 -2.12 8.71
CA GLU A 99 -15.93 -2.15 7.41
C GLU A 99 -16.82 -3.38 7.23
N ARG A 100 -16.31 -4.57 7.57
CA ARG A 100 -17.07 -5.81 7.46
C ARG A 100 -18.32 -5.80 8.32
N LYS A 101 -18.27 -5.25 9.54
CA LYS A 101 -19.42 -5.17 10.44
C LYS A 101 -20.50 -4.25 9.86
N ILE A 102 -20.07 -3.10 9.33
CA ILE A 102 -20.96 -2.12 8.70
C ILE A 102 -21.61 -2.72 7.45
N LEU A 103 -20.82 -3.37 6.58
CA LEU A 103 -21.30 -4.08 5.39
C LEU A 103 -22.36 -5.13 5.78
N LYS A 104 -22.02 -6.01 6.72
CA LYS A 104 -22.93 -7.04 7.20
C LYS A 104 -24.26 -6.45 7.68
N GLN A 105 -24.20 -5.41 8.52
CA GLN A 105 -25.41 -4.79 9.04
C GLN A 105 -26.27 -4.17 7.93
N LYS A 106 -25.66 -3.39 7.04
CA LYS A 106 -26.39 -2.74 5.93
C LYS A 106 -26.99 -3.76 4.95
N ILE A 107 -26.28 -4.88 4.67
CA ILE A 107 -26.79 -5.97 3.83
C ILE A 107 -27.96 -6.67 4.52
N ALA A 108 -27.84 -7.01 5.81
CA ALA A 108 -28.90 -7.66 6.55
C ALA A 108 -30.18 -6.79 6.55
N ASP A 109 -30.04 -5.49 6.83
CA ASP A 109 -31.16 -4.56 6.83
C ASP A 109 -31.80 -4.42 5.44
N TYR A 110 -31.01 -4.43 4.38
CA TYR A 110 -31.50 -4.42 3.00
C TYR A 110 -32.30 -5.70 2.67
N LEU A 111 -31.76 -6.87 3.03
CA LEU A 111 -32.37 -8.17 2.72
C LEU A 111 -33.65 -8.47 3.52
N LYS A 112 -33.93 -7.74 4.61
CA LYS A 112 -35.21 -7.82 5.31
C LYS A 112 -36.41 -7.42 4.42
N THR A 113 -36.15 -6.48 3.51
CA THR A 113 -37.21 -5.88 2.66
C THR A 113 -37.05 -6.21 1.17
N HIS A 114 -35.88 -6.66 0.74
CA HIS A 114 -35.57 -6.94 -0.66
C HIS A 114 -35.16 -8.40 -0.84
N ARG A 115 -35.50 -8.98 -1.97
CA ARG A 115 -35.12 -10.37 -2.32
C ARG A 115 -34.05 -10.46 -3.39
N THR A 116 -33.79 -9.36 -4.07
CA THR A 116 -32.75 -9.25 -5.10
C THR A 116 -31.70 -8.25 -4.64
N LEU A 117 -30.44 -8.59 -4.74
CA LEU A 117 -29.27 -7.74 -4.45
C LEU A 117 -28.35 -7.71 -5.65
N VAL A 118 -28.20 -6.55 -6.27
CA VAL A 118 -27.15 -6.28 -7.27
C VAL A 118 -25.94 -5.73 -6.53
N LEU A 119 -24.80 -6.44 -6.60
CA LEU A 119 -23.63 -6.16 -5.75
C LEU A 119 -23.06 -4.77 -6.01
N GLU A 120 -22.81 -4.43 -7.26
CA GLU A 120 -22.23 -3.13 -7.66
C GLU A 120 -23.22 -1.99 -7.37
N GLY A 121 -24.50 -2.21 -7.66
CA GLY A 121 -25.54 -1.24 -7.34
C GLY A 121 -25.66 -0.98 -5.84
N PHE A 122 -25.56 -2.03 -5.01
CA PHE A 122 -25.58 -1.88 -3.57
C PHE A 122 -24.39 -1.05 -3.06
N LEU A 123 -23.16 -1.33 -3.55
CA LEU A 123 -21.99 -0.53 -3.22
C LEU A 123 -22.15 0.93 -3.67
N ARG A 124 -22.54 1.14 -4.91
CA ARG A 124 -22.66 2.48 -5.51
C ARG A 124 -23.69 3.36 -4.83
N PHE A 125 -24.83 2.79 -4.41
CA PHE A 125 -25.94 3.58 -3.84
C PHE A 125 -26.03 3.54 -2.33
N ARG A 126 -25.50 2.50 -1.68
CA ARG A 126 -25.62 2.32 -0.22
C ARG A 126 -24.30 2.41 0.53
N MET A 127 -23.18 2.29 -0.19
CA MET A 127 -21.84 2.18 0.37
C MET A 127 -20.84 3.06 -0.36
N GLN A 128 -21.27 4.22 -0.86
CA GLN A 128 -20.43 5.17 -1.60
C GLN A 128 -19.14 5.54 -0.87
N GLU A 129 -19.25 5.69 0.45
CA GLU A 129 -18.13 5.97 1.33
C GLU A 129 -16.98 4.94 1.22
N PHE A 130 -17.31 3.65 0.99
CA PHE A 130 -16.28 2.62 0.82
C PHE A 130 -15.62 2.71 -0.55
N LEU A 131 -16.37 2.97 -1.61
CA LEU A 131 -15.80 3.19 -2.94
C LEU A 131 -14.82 4.36 -2.94
N MET A 132 -15.19 5.48 -2.31
CA MET A 132 -14.30 6.64 -2.15
C MET A 132 -13.03 6.30 -1.35
N LEU A 133 -13.15 5.52 -0.27
CA LEU A 133 -11.99 5.09 0.53
C LEU A 133 -11.07 4.15 -0.26
N TRP A 134 -11.63 3.27 -1.09
CA TRP A 134 -10.85 2.37 -1.94
C TRP A 134 -10.11 3.15 -3.04
N GLU A 135 -10.78 4.10 -3.69
CA GLU A 135 -10.15 5.00 -4.67
C GLU A 135 -9.02 5.80 -4.03
N LEU A 136 -9.26 6.42 -2.88
CA LEU A 136 -8.25 7.15 -2.11
C LEU A 136 -7.05 6.27 -1.72
N ALA A 137 -7.27 5.00 -1.36
CA ALA A 137 -6.20 4.06 -1.05
C ALA A 137 -5.29 3.81 -2.27
N VAL A 138 -5.88 3.70 -3.47
CA VAL A 138 -5.12 3.55 -4.72
C VAL A 138 -4.34 4.83 -5.06
N GLU A 139 -4.96 6.01 -4.92
CA GLU A 139 -4.29 7.29 -5.15
C GLU A 139 -3.08 7.49 -4.22
N GLN A 140 -3.25 7.20 -2.93
CA GLN A 140 -2.16 7.29 -1.95
C GLN A 140 -1.04 6.28 -2.22
N ALA A 141 -1.38 5.06 -2.62
CA ALA A 141 -0.41 4.06 -3.02
C ALA A 141 0.36 4.48 -4.28
N ALA A 142 -0.35 5.01 -5.29
CA ALA A 142 0.26 5.53 -6.51
C ALA A 142 1.21 6.70 -6.23
N ALA A 143 0.82 7.64 -5.38
CA ALA A 143 1.67 8.76 -4.97
C ALA A 143 2.96 8.27 -4.30
N ARG A 144 2.89 7.25 -3.44
CA ARG A 144 4.07 6.63 -2.82
C ARG A 144 5.00 5.96 -3.84
N VAL A 145 4.43 5.22 -4.79
CA VAL A 145 5.21 4.54 -5.84
C VAL A 145 5.94 5.57 -6.71
N LEU A 146 5.26 6.63 -7.16
CA LEU A 146 5.85 7.72 -7.93
C LEU A 146 6.95 8.44 -7.17
N MET A 147 6.69 8.80 -5.91
CA MET A 147 7.68 9.49 -5.07
C MET A 147 8.94 8.63 -4.85
N ASN A 148 8.78 7.33 -4.65
CA ASN A 148 9.91 6.40 -4.52
C ASN A 148 10.72 6.28 -5.81
N LYS A 149 10.05 6.31 -6.97
CA LYS A 149 10.68 6.29 -8.29
C LYS A 149 11.49 7.58 -8.52
N GLU A 150 10.88 8.74 -8.33
CA GLU A 150 11.55 10.04 -8.48
C GLU A 150 12.76 10.15 -7.54
N TYR A 151 12.61 9.70 -6.29
CA TYR A 151 13.73 9.63 -5.35
C TYR A 151 14.83 8.69 -5.83
N GLY A 152 14.48 7.53 -6.38
CA GLY A 152 15.44 6.61 -6.98
C GLY A 152 16.22 7.22 -8.15
N GLU A 153 15.54 7.90 -9.07
CA GLU A 153 16.14 8.58 -10.21
C GLU A 153 17.07 9.74 -9.77
N LEU A 154 16.68 10.48 -8.73
CA LEU A 154 17.52 11.52 -8.13
C LEU A 154 18.81 10.91 -7.57
N ILE A 155 18.72 9.85 -6.78
CA ILE A 155 19.89 9.16 -6.21
C ILE A 155 20.83 8.66 -7.31
N GLU A 156 20.31 8.05 -8.37
CA GLU A 156 21.12 7.60 -9.50
C GLU A 156 21.80 8.75 -10.24
N THR A 157 21.12 9.88 -10.37
CA THR A 157 21.69 11.11 -10.95
C THR A 157 22.84 11.64 -10.08
N LEU A 158 22.65 11.71 -8.76
CA LEU A 158 23.67 12.13 -7.81
C LEU A 158 24.88 11.17 -7.84
N ARG A 159 24.64 9.88 -7.91
CA ARG A 159 25.69 8.86 -8.03
C ARG A 159 26.54 9.07 -9.27
N ARG A 160 25.93 9.20 -10.45
CA ARG A 160 26.64 9.47 -11.72
C ARG A 160 27.44 10.76 -11.63
N PHE A 161 26.89 11.79 -10.99
CA PHE A 161 27.58 13.05 -10.81
C PHE A 161 28.83 12.92 -9.91
N VAL A 162 28.74 12.16 -8.80
CA VAL A 162 29.88 11.87 -7.92
C VAL A 162 30.94 11.02 -8.62
N ASP A 163 30.50 10.00 -9.38
CA ASP A 163 31.40 9.09 -10.10
C ASP A 163 32.17 9.80 -11.25
N GLY A 164 31.53 10.78 -11.89
CA GLY A 164 32.15 11.59 -12.96
C GLY A 164 33.10 12.68 -12.47
N ARG A 165 33.22 12.94 -11.16
CA ARG A 165 34.09 13.97 -10.60
C ARG A 165 35.39 13.41 -10.06
N THR A 166 36.47 14.14 -10.29
CA THR A 166 37.72 13.96 -9.54
C THR A 166 37.50 14.36 -8.09
N SER A 167 37.93 13.48 -7.18
CA SER A 167 37.82 13.74 -5.75
C SER A 167 38.52 15.04 -5.36
N ARG A 168 37.82 15.92 -4.66
CA ARG A 168 38.39 17.17 -4.12
C ARG A 168 38.92 17.01 -2.71
N VAL A 169 38.48 15.98 -1.99
CA VAL A 169 38.85 15.65 -0.61
C VAL A 169 39.25 14.17 -0.58
N GLY A 170 40.41 13.85 -0.03
CA GLY A 170 40.92 12.48 0.00
C GLY A 170 40.02 11.55 0.79
N SER A 171 39.78 11.89 2.06
CA SER A 171 38.88 11.16 2.96
C SER A 171 38.02 12.14 3.78
N LEU A 172 36.81 11.76 4.05
CA LEU A 172 35.89 12.51 4.89
C LEU A 172 35.16 11.55 5.85
N SER A 173 35.05 11.95 7.11
CA SER A 173 34.28 11.23 8.12
C SER A 173 32.98 11.98 8.42
N VAL A 174 31.90 11.23 8.54
CA VAL A 174 30.56 11.72 8.91
C VAL A 174 30.14 10.97 10.16
N CYS A 175 29.90 11.70 11.25
CA CYS A 175 29.36 11.15 12.48
C CYS A 175 27.92 11.66 12.65
N ILE A 176 26.96 10.74 12.73
CA ILE A 176 25.55 11.03 12.97
C ILE A 176 25.25 10.66 14.41
N HIS A 177 25.01 11.66 15.26
CA HIS A 177 24.78 11.47 16.69
C HIS A 177 23.32 11.12 17.01
N ALA A 178 23.11 10.58 18.22
CA ALA A 178 21.79 10.19 18.71
C ALA A 178 20.82 11.38 18.89
N ASP A 179 21.35 12.57 19.13
CA ASP A 179 20.59 13.82 19.25
C ASP A 179 20.24 14.49 17.92
N GLY A 180 20.65 13.90 16.79
CA GLY A 180 20.44 14.43 15.45
C GLY A 180 21.54 15.36 14.96
N THR A 181 22.54 15.68 15.77
CA THR A 181 23.72 16.44 15.37
C THR A 181 24.56 15.63 14.39
N ILE A 182 25.13 16.29 13.39
CA ILE A 182 26.01 15.69 12.39
C ILE A 182 27.36 16.41 12.42
N THR A 183 28.44 15.64 12.62
CA THR A 183 29.80 16.16 12.57
C THR A 183 30.52 15.64 11.32
N LEU A 184 31.11 16.56 10.57
CA LEU A 184 32.01 16.25 9.45
C LEU A 184 33.46 16.52 9.87
N SER A 185 34.38 15.60 9.55
CA SER A 185 35.82 15.82 9.73
C SER A 185 36.60 15.35 8.50
N ASP A 186 37.59 16.13 8.11
CA ASP A 186 38.51 15.80 7.02
C ASP A 186 39.85 15.15 7.53
N ASP A 187 40.74 14.83 6.62
CA ASP A 187 42.05 14.25 6.95
C ASP A 187 42.97 15.22 7.75
N ASN A 188 42.59 16.48 7.91
CA ASN A 188 43.33 17.50 8.66
C ASN A 188 42.73 17.77 10.04
N ASP A 189 41.83 16.91 10.51
CA ASP A 189 41.09 17.06 11.78
C ASP A 189 40.25 18.36 11.89
N VAL A 190 39.87 18.94 10.76
CA VAL A 190 38.92 20.04 10.74
C VAL A 190 37.52 19.47 10.97
N HIS A 191 36.94 19.84 12.11
CA HIS A 191 35.62 19.42 12.52
C HIS A 191 34.60 20.51 12.25
N ILE A 192 33.50 20.19 11.58
CA ILE A 192 32.35 21.07 11.37
C ILE A 192 31.11 20.35 11.92
N GLU A 193 30.46 20.98 12.87
CA GLU A 193 29.24 20.47 13.49
C GLU A 193 28.01 21.12 12.86
N TYR A 194 27.04 20.31 12.49
CA TYR A 194 25.75 20.73 11.94
C TYR A 194 24.64 20.34 12.90
N VAL A 195 23.97 21.35 13.47
CA VAL A 195 22.82 21.20 14.36
C VAL A 195 21.57 21.50 13.56
N ASP A 196 20.51 20.67 13.71
CA ASP A 196 19.22 20.82 13.02
C ASP A 196 19.32 20.90 11.48
N CYS A 197 20.31 20.25 10.89
CA CYS A 197 20.47 20.20 9.44
C CYS A 197 19.54 19.17 8.81
N ALA A 198 18.79 19.57 7.79
CA ALA A 198 18.03 18.63 7.00
C ALA A 198 18.97 17.59 6.33
N PRO A 199 18.63 16.29 6.32
CA PRO A 199 19.44 15.26 5.69
C PRO A 199 19.87 15.57 4.26
N ASP A 200 19.00 16.21 3.49
CA ASP A 200 19.27 16.62 2.09
C ASP A 200 20.35 17.70 1.98
N GLY A 201 20.47 18.59 2.97
CA GLY A 201 21.53 19.60 3.02
C GLY A 201 22.91 18.97 3.18
N ILE A 202 23.03 17.99 4.07
CA ILE A 202 24.28 17.24 4.28
C ILE A 202 24.62 16.41 3.04
N LEU A 203 23.64 15.72 2.45
CA LEU A 203 23.87 14.93 1.23
C LEU A 203 24.39 15.82 0.08
N ASN A 204 23.78 16.98 -0.13
CA ASN A 204 24.21 17.96 -1.13
C ASN A 204 25.65 18.45 -0.88
N LEU A 205 26.01 18.70 0.37
CA LEU A 205 27.37 19.08 0.73
C LEU A 205 28.37 17.98 0.37
N LEU A 206 28.08 16.72 0.76
CA LEU A 206 28.92 15.55 0.45
C LEU A 206 29.07 15.35 -1.07
N VAL A 207 27.98 15.49 -1.82
CA VAL A 207 27.98 15.38 -3.29
C VAL A 207 28.85 16.49 -3.91
N ASN A 208 28.82 17.72 -3.39
CA ASN A 208 29.65 18.82 -3.88
C ASN A 208 31.13 18.63 -3.55
N MET A 209 31.44 18.06 -2.39
CA MET A 209 32.82 17.75 -1.99
C MET A 209 33.39 16.56 -2.76
N ALA A 210 32.55 15.63 -3.19
CA ALA A 210 32.87 14.40 -3.90
C ALA A 210 34.10 13.66 -3.29
N PRO A 211 34.06 13.24 -2.00
CA PRO A 211 35.18 12.62 -1.32
C PRO A 211 35.57 11.31 -2.00
N GLY A 212 36.88 11.04 -2.03
CA GLY A 212 37.40 9.78 -2.56
C GLY A 212 37.08 8.60 -1.67
N LYS A 213 37.00 8.85 -0.35
CA LYS A 213 36.64 7.87 0.68
C LYS A 213 35.75 8.53 1.71
N LEU A 214 34.68 7.85 2.10
CA LEU A 214 33.73 8.32 3.08
C LEU A 214 33.60 7.31 4.22
N VAL A 215 33.83 7.75 5.45
CA VAL A 215 33.63 6.94 6.64
C VAL A 215 32.41 7.46 7.37
N VAL A 216 31.40 6.63 7.58
CA VAL A 216 30.16 7.00 8.25
C VAL A 216 30.07 6.28 9.59
N TYR A 217 29.95 7.06 10.66
CA TYR A 217 29.66 6.58 12.01
C TYR A 217 28.18 6.91 12.31
N ASP A 218 27.33 5.91 12.23
CA ASP A 218 25.89 6.07 12.51
C ASP A 218 25.60 5.69 13.97
N LEU A 219 25.69 6.68 14.84
CA LEU A 219 25.41 6.56 16.28
C LEU A 219 23.98 7.00 16.63
N SER A 220 23.09 7.14 15.63
CA SER A 220 21.70 7.59 15.84
C SER A 220 20.83 6.57 16.55
N GLY A 221 21.26 5.31 16.66
CA GLY A 221 20.44 4.22 17.18
C GLY A 221 19.27 3.81 16.26
N ASN A 222 19.15 4.40 15.07
CA ASN A 222 18.10 4.11 14.09
C ASN A 222 18.68 3.31 12.92
N GLU A 223 18.39 2.02 12.87
CA GLU A 223 18.85 1.14 11.77
C GLU A 223 18.38 1.61 10.38
N LYS A 224 17.27 2.35 10.31
CA LYS A 224 16.68 2.88 9.06
C LYS A 224 16.94 4.37 8.89
N ASN A 225 18.11 4.86 9.32
CA ASN A 225 18.47 6.27 9.14
C ASN A 225 18.49 6.64 7.66
N ARG A 226 17.68 7.63 7.27
CA ARG A 226 17.49 8.06 5.88
C ARG A 226 18.76 8.62 5.27
N LEU A 227 19.52 9.42 6.04
CA LEU A 227 20.78 10.01 5.56
C LEU A 227 21.82 8.93 5.31
N THR A 228 22.00 7.99 6.23
CA THR A 228 22.90 6.84 6.06
C THR A 228 22.56 6.03 4.83
N ALA A 229 21.26 5.74 4.63
CA ALA A 229 20.77 5.00 3.45
C ALA A 229 21.04 5.78 2.14
N ALA A 230 20.82 7.10 2.12
CA ALA A 230 21.09 7.94 0.96
C ALA A 230 22.61 7.99 0.64
N ILE A 231 23.47 8.19 1.65
CA ILE A 231 24.93 8.19 1.50
C ILE A 231 25.42 6.87 0.89
N LEU A 232 24.96 5.73 1.43
CA LEU A 232 25.33 4.41 0.90
C LEU A 232 24.94 4.23 -0.57
N ARG A 233 23.76 4.71 -0.95
CA ARG A 233 23.26 4.60 -2.33
C ARG A 233 24.00 5.51 -3.30
N VAL A 234 24.33 6.75 -2.90
CA VAL A 234 25.00 7.73 -3.76
C VAL A 234 26.49 7.42 -3.92
N PHE A 235 27.17 7.10 -2.82
CA PHE A 235 28.66 6.94 -2.82
C PHE A 235 29.13 5.50 -2.96
N GLY A 236 28.26 4.52 -2.80
CA GLY A 236 28.54 3.11 -3.06
C GLY A 236 29.79 2.59 -2.37
N ASP A 237 30.73 2.07 -3.17
CA ASP A 237 31.97 1.45 -2.70
C ASP A 237 32.94 2.41 -2.00
N ARG A 238 32.74 3.73 -2.11
CA ARG A 238 33.53 4.73 -1.41
C ARG A 238 33.22 4.81 0.08
N VAL A 239 32.09 4.20 0.52
CA VAL A 239 31.59 4.32 1.89
C VAL A 239 32.04 3.14 2.76
N LYS A 240 32.55 3.46 3.95
CA LYS A 240 32.74 2.51 5.04
C LYS A 240 31.81 2.91 6.20
N LEU A 241 30.84 2.05 6.52
CA LEU A 241 29.86 2.29 7.58
C LEU A 241 30.25 1.59 8.89
N TYR A 242 30.14 2.33 9.99
CA TYR A 242 30.22 1.84 11.37
C TYR A 242 28.93 2.20 12.12
N ARG A 243 28.43 1.24 12.91
CA ARG A 243 27.24 1.38 13.77
C ARG A 243 27.54 0.92 15.17
#